data_69f3a517e940b57d080f9956b8cfb158
#
_entry.id   69f3a517e940b57d080f9956b8cfb158
#
_cell.length_a   1.000
_cell.length_b   1.000
_cell.length_c   1.000
_cell.angle_alpha   90.00
_cell.angle_beta   90.00
_cell.angle_gamma   90.00
#
_symmetry.space_group_name_H-M   'P 1'
#
loop_
_entity.id
_entity.type
_entity.pdbx_description
1 polymer ?
#
loop_
_entity_poly.entity_id
_entity_poly.type
_entity_poly.pdbx_seq_one_letter_code
_entity_poly.pdbx_strand_id
1 'polypeptide(L)'
;MKQPQPQPARSGVGMWVAGCAALIAIGFWWMAAAPDSPPGGASSGAAQPAAGKPAQLPCIKVLGCAAGLAIEDAGKQCRPKIEELAAFAPRWTHRPNESIFIDHAWLQQDKGTLTFTGKHAEFQDAGGRFAPVTYECDYDPGARTVLAVRARAAG
;
A
#
# COMPACT_ATOMS: atom_id res chain seq x y z
N MET A 1 18.68 -34.68 -38.52
CA MET A 1 17.71 -34.02 -37.61
C MET A 1 18.20 -32.60 -37.42
N LYS A 2 17.48 -31.63 -37.96
CA LYS A 2 17.90 -30.21 -38.05
C LYS A 2 17.18 -29.44 -36.94
N GLN A 3 17.92 -28.91 -35.96
CA GLN A 3 17.38 -28.09 -34.86
C GLN A 3 16.92 -26.73 -35.40
N PRO A 4 15.73 -26.23 -34.99
CA PRO A 4 15.33 -24.86 -35.32
C PRO A 4 16.05 -23.85 -34.44
N GLN A 5 16.63 -22.84 -35.07
CA GLN A 5 17.25 -21.69 -34.40
C GLN A 5 16.20 -20.74 -33.86
N PRO A 6 16.41 -20.15 -32.66
CA PRO A 6 15.53 -19.09 -32.13
C PRO A 6 15.76 -17.78 -32.88
N GLN A 7 14.67 -17.14 -33.30
CA GLN A 7 14.69 -15.83 -33.92
C GLN A 7 14.87 -14.71 -32.88
N PRO A 8 15.64 -13.67 -33.20
CA PRO A 8 15.78 -12.51 -32.32
C PRO A 8 14.54 -11.61 -32.34
N ALA A 9 14.10 -11.19 -31.16
CA ALA A 9 13.03 -10.24 -30.98
C ALA A 9 13.35 -8.88 -31.61
N ARG A 10 12.46 -8.39 -32.45
CA ARG A 10 12.50 -7.06 -33.04
C ARG A 10 12.17 -6.01 -31.98
N SER A 11 13.15 -5.18 -31.65
CA SER A 11 12.98 -3.93 -30.91
C SER A 11 12.19 -2.92 -31.75
N GLY A 12 10.95 -2.67 -31.40
CA GLY A 12 10.16 -1.55 -31.91
C GLY A 12 10.47 -0.29 -31.12
N VAL A 13 11.39 0.53 -31.62
CA VAL A 13 11.58 1.90 -31.13
C VAL A 13 10.47 2.76 -31.70
N GLY A 14 9.45 3.04 -30.93
CA GLY A 14 8.40 4.01 -31.22
C GLY A 14 8.72 5.34 -30.56
N MET A 15 9.35 6.22 -31.33
CA MET A 15 9.63 7.61 -31.00
C MET A 15 8.34 8.42 -31.18
N TRP A 16 7.76 8.95 -30.09
CA TRP A 16 6.73 9.99 -30.15
C TRP A 16 7.27 11.26 -29.55
N VAL A 17 7.58 12.19 -30.46
CA VAL A 17 7.98 13.57 -30.18
C VAL A 17 6.76 14.47 -30.35
N ALA A 18 6.80 15.59 -29.66
CA ALA A 18 5.93 16.78 -29.75
C ALA A 18 4.60 16.65 -28.98
N GLY A 19 4.27 17.53 -28.11
CA GLY A 19 4.52 18.97 -27.97
C GLY A 19 3.20 19.56 -27.58
N CYS A 20 3.15 20.34 -26.51
CA CYS A 20 2.26 21.51 -26.42
C CYS A 20 2.50 22.21 -25.07
N ALA A 21 3.23 23.30 -25.18
CA ALA A 21 3.25 24.36 -24.18
C ALA A 21 1.90 25.09 -24.22
N ALA A 22 1.24 25.25 -23.09
CA ALA A 22 0.18 26.24 -22.91
C ALA A 22 0.34 26.89 -21.54
N LEU A 23 0.89 28.09 -21.58
CA LEU A 23 0.89 29.09 -20.51
C LEU A 23 -0.55 29.57 -20.29
N ILE A 24 -1.07 29.45 -19.08
CA ILE A 24 -2.18 30.28 -18.63
C ILE A 24 -1.79 30.85 -17.27
N ALA A 25 -1.29 32.07 -17.30
CA ALA A 25 -1.23 32.96 -16.17
C ALA A 25 -2.62 33.57 -15.97
N ILE A 26 -3.25 33.27 -14.85
CA ILE A 26 -4.40 34.05 -14.39
C ILE A 26 -4.09 34.47 -12.94
N GLY A 27 -3.63 35.73 -12.86
CA GLY A 27 -3.57 36.43 -11.62
C GLY A 27 -4.97 36.76 -11.13
N PHE A 28 -5.26 36.47 -9.88
CA PHE A 28 -6.38 37.07 -9.17
C PHE A 28 -5.87 37.66 -7.87
N TRP A 29 -5.69 38.98 -7.95
CA TRP A 29 -5.60 39.84 -6.79
C TRP A 29 -6.96 39.82 -6.06
N TRP A 30 -6.98 39.36 -4.86
CA TRP A 30 -8.03 39.67 -3.91
C TRP A 30 -7.41 40.47 -2.74
N MET A 31 -7.46 41.79 -2.89
CA MET A 31 -7.45 42.70 -1.74
C MET A 31 -8.81 42.51 -1.05
N ALA A 32 -8.84 42.04 0.16
CA ALA A 32 -9.99 42.15 1.03
C ALA A 32 -9.56 42.70 2.38
N ALA A 33 -10.17 43.83 2.66
CA ALA A 33 -10.02 44.66 3.84
C ALA A 33 -10.20 43.86 5.15
N ALA A 34 -9.39 44.23 6.14
CA ALA A 34 -9.57 43.83 7.52
C ALA A 34 -10.76 44.61 8.13
N PRO A 35 -11.67 43.97 8.86
CA PRO A 35 -12.55 44.65 9.79
C PRO A 35 -11.89 44.78 11.17
N ASP A 36 -12.00 45.95 11.74
CA ASP A 36 -11.59 46.35 13.08
C ASP A 36 -12.17 45.38 14.15
N SER A 37 -11.28 44.91 15.03
CA SER A 37 -11.67 44.21 16.23
C SER A 37 -11.95 45.17 17.37
N PRO A 38 -13.07 45.09 18.09
CA PRO A 38 -13.32 45.84 19.29
C PRO A 38 -12.48 45.32 20.46
N PRO A 39 -11.99 46.18 21.35
CA PRO A 39 -11.30 45.77 22.57
C PRO A 39 -12.30 45.45 23.68
N GLY A 40 -12.14 44.32 24.33
CA GLY A 40 -12.80 44.09 25.60
C GLY A 40 -13.31 42.68 25.82
N GLY A 41 -12.63 41.95 26.67
CA GLY A 41 -13.11 40.69 27.20
C GLY A 41 -11.98 39.89 27.85
N ALA A 42 -11.56 40.28 29.06
CA ALA A 42 -10.76 39.42 29.92
C ALA A 42 -11.65 38.21 30.30
N SER A 43 -11.52 37.13 29.57
CA SER A 43 -12.06 35.83 29.94
C SER A 43 -10.92 35.00 30.49
N SER A 44 -10.98 34.74 31.82
CA SER A 44 -10.13 33.74 32.46
C SER A 44 -10.33 32.38 31.80
N GLY A 45 -9.56 32.15 30.76
CA GLY A 45 -9.49 30.85 30.11
C GLY A 45 -8.76 29.89 31.02
N ALA A 46 -9.51 29.00 31.69
CA ALA A 46 -8.96 27.81 32.23
C ALA A 46 -8.08 27.17 31.17
N ALA A 47 -6.79 26.96 31.50
CA ALA A 47 -5.86 26.26 30.66
C ALA A 47 -6.46 24.88 30.35
N GLN A 48 -7.00 24.71 29.15
CA GLN A 48 -7.27 23.39 28.61
C GLN A 48 -5.92 22.67 28.57
N PRO A 49 -5.81 21.50 29.23
CA PRO A 49 -4.63 20.68 29.05
C PRO A 49 -4.53 20.45 27.56
N ALA A 50 -3.42 20.84 26.96
CA ALA A 50 -3.08 20.52 25.59
C ALA A 50 -3.39 19.04 25.40
N ALA A 51 -4.35 18.73 24.52
CA ALA A 51 -4.65 17.37 24.14
C ALA A 51 -3.35 16.79 23.58
N GLY A 52 -2.59 16.16 24.49
CA GLY A 52 -1.41 15.42 24.13
C GLY A 52 -1.87 14.41 23.09
N LYS A 53 -1.20 14.39 21.94
CA LYS A 53 -1.32 13.31 20.96
C LYS A 53 -1.48 12.01 21.75
N PRO A 54 -2.59 11.25 21.57
CA PRO A 54 -2.73 9.97 22.28
C PRO A 54 -1.47 9.18 22.01
N ALA A 55 -0.87 8.69 23.08
CA ALA A 55 0.41 8.01 23.04
C ALA A 55 0.30 6.81 22.07
N GLN A 56 0.76 6.99 20.85
CA GLN A 56 0.85 5.91 19.83
C GLN A 56 1.93 4.88 20.20
N LEU A 57 2.75 5.20 21.22
CA LEU A 57 3.85 4.37 21.70
C LEU A 57 3.45 2.98 22.23
N PRO A 58 2.33 2.76 22.95
CA PRO A 58 1.96 1.41 23.33
C PRO A 58 1.40 0.58 22.17
N CYS A 59 0.83 1.19 21.13
CA CYS A 59 0.18 0.48 20.02
C CYS A 59 1.15 -0.36 19.19
N ILE A 60 2.32 0.17 18.87
CA ILE A 60 3.32 -0.54 18.06
C ILE A 60 3.93 -1.77 18.75
N LYS A 61 3.72 -1.94 20.07
CA LYS A 61 4.14 -3.14 20.82
C LYS A 61 3.03 -4.16 21.00
N VAL A 62 1.81 -3.83 20.60
CA VAL A 62 0.64 -4.70 20.67
C VAL A 62 0.31 -5.17 19.26
N LEU A 63 0.46 -6.47 18.98
CA LEU A 63 0.35 -7.06 17.66
C LEU A 63 -0.89 -6.59 16.90
N GLY A 64 -2.09 -6.77 17.46
CA GLY A 64 -3.33 -6.40 16.78
C GLY A 64 -3.44 -4.90 16.47
N CYS A 65 -2.87 -4.04 17.32
CA CYS A 65 -2.85 -2.61 17.10
C CYS A 65 -1.87 -2.23 15.97
N ALA A 66 -0.66 -2.78 16.01
CA ALA A 66 0.36 -2.56 14.97
C ALA A 66 -0.12 -3.06 13.61
N ALA A 67 -0.70 -4.26 13.57
CA ALA A 67 -1.24 -4.84 12.35
C ALA A 67 -2.44 -4.04 11.82
N GLY A 68 -3.37 -3.62 12.69
CA GLY A 68 -4.52 -2.81 12.30
C GLY A 68 -4.14 -1.47 11.66
N LEU A 69 -3.07 -0.83 12.13
CA LEU A 69 -2.54 0.40 11.53
C LEU A 69 -1.82 0.18 10.20
N ALA A 70 -1.24 -1.00 10.00
CA ALA A 70 -0.40 -1.30 8.83
C ALA A 70 -1.13 -2.03 7.70
N ILE A 71 -2.25 -2.71 7.97
CA ILE A 71 -2.88 -3.67 7.06
C ILE A 71 -3.27 -3.10 5.69
N GLU A 72 -3.76 -1.87 5.65
CA GLU A 72 -4.14 -1.23 4.38
C GLU A 72 -2.92 -0.90 3.52
N ASP A 73 -1.88 -0.35 4.16
CA ASP A 73 -0.64 0.01 3.46
C ASP A 73 0.10 -1.25 3.02
N ALA A 74 0.22 -2.24 3.89
CA ALA A 74 0.74 -3.55 3.55
C ALA A 74 -0.02 -4.18 2.38
N GLY A 75 -1.36 -4.10 2.36
CA GLY A 75 -2.17 -4.61 1.26
C GLY A 75 -1.82 -3.97 -0.08
N LYS A 76 -1.64 -2.66 -0.11
CA LYS A 76 -1.25 -1.91 -1.33
C LYS A 76 0.15 -2.27 -1.81
N GLN A 77 1.11 -2.44 -0.88
CA GLN A 77 2.50 -2.71 -1.21
C GLN A 77 2.76 -4.19 -1.54
N CYS A 78 2.12 -5.11 -0.79
CA CYS A 78 2.32 -6.55 -0.96
C CYS A 78 1.61 -7.10 -2.19
N ARG A 79 0.44 -6.57 -2.54
CA ARG A 79 -0.37 -7.10 -3.64
C ARG A 79 0.41 -7.26 -4.95
N PRO A 80 1.08 -6.24 -5.49
CA PRO A 80 1.84 -6.38 -6.73
C PRO A 80 2.97 -7.41 -6.58
N LYS A 81 3.59 -7.52 -5.40
CA LYS A 81 4.64 -8.51 -5.14
C LYS A 81 4.12 -9.95 -5.08
N ILE A 82 2.90 -10.14 -4.57
CA ILE A 82 2.23 -11.45 -4.58
C ILE A 82 1.84 -11.81 -6.02
N GLU A 83 1.38 -10.85 -6.82
CA GLU A 83 1.05 -11.04 -8.23
C GLU A 83 2.27 -11.47 -9.06
N GLU A 84 3.47 -10.95 -8.74
CA GLU A 84 4.74 -11.35 -9.37
C GLU A 84 5.13 -12.83 -9.12
N LEU A 85 4.57 -13.48 -8.10
CA LEU A 85 4.82 -14.91 -7.82
C LEU A 85 4.02 -15.85 -8.74
N ALA A 86 2.97 -15.36 -9.37
CA ALA A 86 2.14 -16.16 -10.26
C ALA A 86 2.78 -16.26 -11.64
N ALA A 87 2.82 -17.48 -12.21
CA ALA A 87 3.31 -17.68 -13.59
C ALA A 87 2.39 -17.04 -14.64
N PHE A 88 1.12 -16.87 -14.30
CA PHE A 88 0.09 -16.21 -15.11
C PHE A 88 -0.67 -15.23 -14.23
N ALA A 89 -1.52 -14.38 -14.83
CA ALA A 89 -2.29 -13.39 -14.06
C ALA A 89 -3.11 -14.07 -12.95
N PRO A 90 -2.95 -13.66 -11.68
CA PRO A 90 -3.71 -14.23 -10.58
C PRO A 90 -5.15 -13.75 -10.59
N ARG A 91 -6.04 -14.52 -9.98
CA ARG A 91 -7.43 -14.13 -9.70
C ARG A 91 -7.58 -13.84 -8.22
N TRP A 92 -8.03 -12.63 -7.89
CA TRP A 92 -8.36 -12.24 -6.52
C TRP A 92 -9.82 -12.57 -6.21
N THR A 93 -10.07 -13.17 -5.05
CA THR A 93 -11.40 -13.66 -4.64
C THR A 93 -12.00 -12.89 -3.47
N HIS A 94 -11.28 -11.90 -2.90
CA HIS A 94 -11.79 -11.04 -1.83
C HIS A 94 -12.91 -10.10 -2.35
N ARG A 95 -13.82 -9.71 -1.45
CA ARG A 95 -14.88 -8.75 -1.75
C ARG A 95 -14.32 -7.32 -1.83
N PRO A 96 -15.02 -6.39 -2.51
CA PRO A 96 -14.70 -4.98 -2.41
C PRO A 96 -14.67 -4.54 -0.94
N ASN A 97 -13.66 -3.76 -0.55
CA ASN A 97 -13.40 -3.29 0.82
C ASN A 97 -13.04 -4.36 1.86
N GLU A 98 -12.83 -5.59 1.46
CA GLU A 98 -12.27 -6.63 2.30
C GLU A 98 -10.74 -6.62 2.21
N SER A 99 -10.07 -6.82 3.36
CA SER A 99 -8.61 -6.97 3.35
C SER A 99 -8.20 -8.22 2.58
N ILE A 100 -7.12 -8.13 1.83
CA ILE A 100 -6.50 -9.32 1.21
C ILE A 100 -5.88 -10.25 2.26
N PHE A 101 -5.64 -9.76 3.48
CA PHE A 101 -5.08 -10.53 4.57
C PHE A 101 -6.16 -10.95 5.57
N ILE A 102 -6.01 -12.17 6.09
CA ILE A 102 -6.92 -12.78 7.07
C ILE A 102 -6.27 -12.99 8.42
N ASP A 103 -4.94 -12.94 8.48
CA ASP A 103 -4.17 -13.18 9.71
C ASP A 103 -2.87 -12.38 9.71
N HIS A 104 -2.29 -12.22 10.89
CA HIS A 104 -1.04 -11.48 11.09
C HIS A 104 -0.26 -12.02 12.30
N ALA A 105 1.06 -11.91 12.22
CA ALA A 105 1.98 -12.29 13.27
C ALA A 105 3.18 -11.33 13.32
N TRP A 106 3.91 -11.33 14.44
CA TRP A 106 5.22 -10.70 14.44
C TRP A 106 6.21 -11.50 13.60
N LEU A 107 6.86 -10.85 12.65
CA LEU A 107 8.09 -11.36 12.05
C LEU A 107 9.26 -11.17 13.01
N GLN A 108 9.42 -9.96 13.51
CA GLN A 108 10.38 -9.58 14.54
C GLN A 108 9.76 -8.49 15.42
N GLN A 109 9.37 -8.86 16.62
CA GLN A 109 8.65 -7.96 17.54
C GLN A 109 9.50 -6.78 17.99
N ASP A 110 10.78 -7.00 18.21
CA ASP A 110 11.75 -5.96 18.61
C ASP A 110 11.90 -4.87 17.55
N LYS A 111 11.79 -5.24 16.27
CA LYS A 111 11.85 -4.32 15.14
C LYS A 111 10.49 -3.80 14.69
N GLY A 112 9.41 -4.36 15.21
CA GLY A 112 8.05 -3.98 14.83
C GLY A 112 7.65 -4.47 13.44
N THR A 113 8.37 -5.45 12.85
CA THR A 113 8.05 -6.01 11.53
C THR A 113 7.00 -7.12 11.65
N LEU A 114 6.15 -7.21 10.65
CA LEU A 114 4.95 -8.04 10.64
C LEU A 114 4.96 -9.02 9.47
N THR A 115 4.37 -10.20 9.67
CA THR A 115 3.97 -11.12 8.61
C THR A 115 2.46 -11.08 8.50
N PHE A 116 1.95 -10.73 7.32
CA PHE A 116 0.54 -10.83 6.98
C PHE A 116 0.28 -12.09 6.14
N THR A 117 -0.78 -12.83 6.46
CA THR A 117 -1.18 -14.04 5.75
C THR A 117 -2.53 -13.84 5.07
N GLY A 118 -2.66 -14.31 3.82
CA GLY A 118 -3.93 -14.26 3.08
C GLY A 118 -4.21 -15.53 2.30
N LYS A 119 -5.49 -15.67 1.88
CA LYS A 119 -5.99 -16.82 1.11
C LYS A 119 -6.91 -16.39 -0.04
N HIS A 120 -6.97 -15.09 -0.33
CA HIS A 120 -7.90 -14.52 -1.31
C HIS A 120 -7.30 -14.42 -2.71
N ALA A 121 -6.39 -15.33 -3.08
CA ALA A 121 -5.83 -15.40 -4.42
C ALA A 121 -5.85 -16.83 -4.95
N GLU A 122 -6.00 -16.93 -6.25
CA GLU A 122 -5.88 -18.18 -6.99
C GLU A 122 -4.88 -17.98 -8.13
N PHE A 123 -3.95 -18.91 -8.26
CA PHE A 123 -2.97 -18.89 -9.33
C PHE A 123 -3.36 -19.88 -10.41
N GLN A 124 -3.15 -19.48 -11.67
CA GLN A 124 -3.44 -20.32 -12.81
C GLN A 124 -2.28 -21.31 -13.06
N ASP A 125 -2.62 -22.59 -13.26
CA ASP A 125 -1.65 -23.60 -13.69
C ASP A 125 -1.45 -23.58 -15.21
N ALA A 126 -0.48 -24.36 -15.71
CA ALA A 126 -0.20 -24.49 -17.13
C ALA A 126 -1.38 -25.06 -17.96
N GLY A 127 -2.33 -25.72 -17.31
CA GLY A 127 -3.56 -26.22 -17.91
C GLY A 127 -4.70 -25.21 -17.95
N GLY A 128 -4.46 -23.98 -17.48
CA GLY A 128 -5.46 -22.91 -17.43
C GLY A 128 -6.42 -22.98 -16.24
N ARG A 129 -6.20 -23.90 -15.28
CA ARG A 129 -7.06 -24.05 -14.10
C ARG A 129 -6.56 -23.15 -12.98
N PHE A 130 -7.49 -22.52 -12.26
CA PHE A 130 -7.19 -21.74 -11.07
C PHE A 130 -7.17 -22.62 -9.83
N ALA A 131 -6.12 -22.51 -9.03
CA ALA A 131 -5.94 -23.19 -7.76
C ALA A 131 -5.74 -22.16 -6.63
N PRO A 132 -6.43 -22.33 -5.49
CA PRO A 132 -6.29 -21.43 -4.36
C PRO A 132 -4.88 -21.51 -3.77
N VAL A 133 -4.35 -20.37 -3.35
CA VAL A 133 -3.05 -20.27 -2.72
C VAL A 133 -3.16 -19.60 -1.36
N THR A 134 -2.29 -20.01 -0.43
CA THR A 134 -1.99 -19.26 0.79
C THR A 134 -0.73 -18.46 0.51
N TYR A 135 -0.80 -17.15 0.75
CA TYR A 135 0.35 -16.26 0.58
C TYR A 135 0.67 -15.54 1.89
N GLU A 136 1.91 -15.16 2.02
CA GLU A 136 2.43 -14.42 3.16
C GLU A 136 3.27 -13.24 2.66
N CYS A 137 3.16 -12.12 3.36
CA CYS A 137 3.93 -10.91 3.12
C CYS A 137 4.56 -10.44 4.42
N ASP A 138 5.88 -10.38 4.42
CA ASP A 138 6.66 -9.76 5.49
C ASP A 138 6.79 -8.27 5.20
N TYR A 139 6.39 -7.45 6.15
CA TYR A 139 6.25 -6.01 5.97
C TYR A 139 6.88 -5.24 7.13
N ASP A 140 7.59 -4.17 6.82
CA ASP A 140 8.09 -3.18 7.78
C ASP A 140 7.20 -1.93 7.76
N PRO A 141 6.33 -1.72 8.77
CA PRO A 141 5.48 -0.54 8.84
C PRO A 141 6.26 0.76 9.02
N GLY A 142 7.43 0.71 9.68
CA GLY A 142 8.28 1.87 9.93
C GLY A 142 8.91 2.41 8.64
N ALA A 143 9.46 1.50 7.84
CA ALA A 143 10.04 1.81 6.53
C ALA A 143 8.99 1.81 5.39
N ARG A 144 7.77 1.33 5.64
CA ARG A 144 6.70 1.14 4.65
C ARG A 144 7.17 0.29 3.46
N THR A 145 7.86 -0.82 3.76
CA THR A 145 8.54 -1.64 2.76
C THR A 145 8.18 -3.11 2.91
N VAL A 146 7.97 -3.78 1.78
CA VAL A 146 7.84 -5.24 1.70
C VAL A 146 9.23 -5.85 1.83
N LEU A 147 9.41 -6.72 2.82
CA LEU A 147 10.67 -7.42 3.08
C LEU A 147 10.75 -8.72 2.28
N ALA A 148 9.67 -9.47 2.24
CA ALA A 148 9.57 -10.71 1.47
C ALA A 148 8.10 -11.05 1.17
N VAL A 149 7.89 -11.81 0.09
CA VAL A 149 6.60 -12.45 -0.21
C VAL A 149 6.81 -13.90 -0.56
N ARG A 150 5.86 -14.76 -0.21
CA ARG A 150 5.85 -16.17 -0.54
C ARG A 150 4.43 -16.68 -0.73
N ALA A 151 4.25 -17.67 -1.58
CA ALA A 151 2.98 -18.33 -1.80
C ALA A 151 3.16 -19.84 -1.86
N ARG A 152 2.15 -20.58 -1.41
CA ARG A 152 2.08 -22.03 -1.48
C ARG A 152 0.67 -22.47 -1.84
N ALA A 153 0.51 -23.64 -2.40
CA ALA A 153 -0.80 -24.20 -2.63
C ALA A 153 -1.58 -24.25 -1.30
N ALA A 154 -2.85 -23.90 -1.34
CA ALA A 154 -3.71 -24.06 -0.18
C ALA A 154 -3.95 -25.58 0.01
N GLY A 155 -3.63 -26.08 1.21
CA GLY A 155 -3.87 -27.46 1.61
C GLY A 155 -5.31 -27.70 1.94
#